data_6a0e5bf5be5a167b2719b0110585929c
#
_entry.id   6a0e5bf5be5a167b2719b0110585929c
#
_cell.length_a   1.000
_cell.length_b   1.000
_cell.length_c   1.000
_cell.angle_alpha   90.00
_cell.angle_beta   90.00
_cell.angle_gamma   90.00
#
_symmetry.space_group_name_H-M   'P 1'
#
loop_
_entity.id
_entity.type
_entity.pdbx_description
1 polymer ?
#
loop_
_entity_poly.entity_id
_entity_poly.type
_entity_poly.pdbx_seq_one_letter_code
_entity_poly.pdbx_strand_id
1 'polypeptide(L)'
;MTRAVIFDLDGTLYDSAGLHRRVALKELSRLALIRLLKERRTRKSLAGKDFGSRAAFEKAFYARVPKRWYLGSYLPDMADVLRRHFHPREGLEDLLRDLRAAGLRTAVFSDYGFVREKLDALGIDATLFDGIYDAASLGGLKPCRESFLKVADSLGVRPEEALMVGDRTDTDGRGALDSGMRFIHISHAPASPDDGMPHLGWGEFINHIKTQLTDRYETTHHPPLSRDTVRDDGSRGPERPDHSDSAGSTL
;
A
#
# COMPACT_ATOMS: atom_id res chain seq x y z
N MET A 1 -14.26 -0.95 0.18
CA MET A 1 -13.68 -1.59 1.40
C MET A 1 -12.31 -2.16 1.07
N THR A 2 -11.29 -2.03 1.95
CA THR A 2 -9.94 -2.57 1.69
C THR A 2 -9.94 -4.08 1.66
N ARG A 3 -9.29 -4.67 0.65
CA ARG A 3 -9.10 -6.12 0.52
C ARG A 3 -7.62 -6.49 0.42
N ALA A 4 -6.76 -5.53 0.06
CA ALA A 4 -5.32 -5.74 0.01
C ALA A 4 -4.55 -4.55 0.60
N VAL A 5 -3.43 -4.83 1.25
CA VAL A 5 -2.44 -3.86 1.70
C VAL A 5 -1.11 -4.17 1.02
N ILE A 6 -0.61 -3.20 0.25
CA ILE A 6 0.62 -3.31 -0.53
C ILE A 6 1.65 -2.40 0.14
N PHE A 7 2.78 -2.93 0.53
CA PHE A 7 3.84 -2.19 1.20
C PHE A 7 5.00 -1.93 0.25
N ASP A 8 5.52 -0.71 0.22
CA ASP A 8 6.89 -0.51 -0.20
C ASP A 8 7.85 -1.18 0.80
N LEU A 9 9.09 -1.40 0.40
CA LEU A 9 10.10 -2.06 1.26
C LEU A 9 11.04 -1.04 1.90
N ASP A 10 11.77 -0.28 1.06
CA ASP A 10 12.93 0.50 1.47
C ASP A 10 12.53 1.86 2.07
N GLY A 11 12.49 1.99 3.38
CA GLY A 11 12.00 3.18 4.12
C GLY A 11 10.63 2.95 4.75
N THR A 12 9.92 1.91 4.31
CA THR A 12 8.58 1.56 4.78
C THR A 12 8.60 0.43 5.80
N LEU A 13 9.06 -0.77 5.44
CA LEU A 13 9.10 -1.92 6.36
C LEU A 13 10.28 -1.86 7.35
N TYR A 14 11.24 -1.03 7.10
CA TYR A 14 12.37 -0.70 7.96
C TYR A 14 12.78 0.76 7.74
N ASP A 15 13.52 1.35 8.68
CA ASP A 15 14.10 2.68 8.48
C ASP A 15 15.33 2.60 7.59
N SER A 16 15.24 3.12 6.37
CA SER A 16 16.32 3.06 5.37
C SER A 16 17.38 4.16 5.53
N ALA A 17 17.31 4.98 6.59
CA ALA A 17 18.24 6.09 6.80
C ALA A 17 19.70 5.60 6.83
N GLY A 18 20.50 6.15 5.94
CA GLY A 18 21.93 5.81 5.82
C GLY A 18 22.25 4.54 5.04
N LEU A 19 21.27 3.79 4.51
CA LEU A 19 21.51 2.58 3.72
C LEU A 19 22.47 2.84 2.55
N HIS A 20 22.13 3.77 1.68
CA HIS A 20 22.96 4.07 0.50
C HIS A 20 24.35 4.54 0.84
N ARG A 21 24.53 5.28 1.96
CA ARG A 21 25.84 5.68 2.45
C ARG A 21 26.67 4.47 2.89
N ARG A 22 26.06 3.52 3.60
CA ARG A 22 26.74 2.28 4.05
C ARG A 22 27.13 1.41 2.88
N VAL A 23 26.26 1.23 1.90
CA VAL A 23 26.54 0.50 0.64
C VAL A 23 27.67 1.20 -0.13
N ALA A 24 27.64 2.52 -0.25
CA ALA A 24 28.70 3.29 -0.91
C ALA A 24 30.05 3.16 -0.20
N LEU A 25 30.07 3.13 1.13
CA LEU A 25 31.28 2.91 1.94
C LEU A 25 31.86 1.51 1.75
N LYS A 26 31.02 0.49 1.57
CA LYS A 26 31.47 -0.86 1.28
C LYS A 26 32.16 -0.97 -0.08
N GLU A 27 31.70 -0.17 -1.03
CA GLU A 27 32.22 -0.11 -2.39
C GLU A 27 33.28 0.98 -2.63
N LEU A 28 34.23 1.18 -1.74
CA LEU A 28 35.20 2.31 -1.66
C LEU A 28 36.02 2.68 -2.92
N SER A 29 35.73 2.12 -4.11
CA SER A 29 36.41 2.49 -5.34
C SER A 29 35.75 3.69 -6.05
N ARG A 30 36.57 4.54 -6.70
CA ARG A 30 36.05 5.64 -7.55
C ARG A 30 35.08 5.13 -8.64
N LEU A 31 35.31 3.95 -9.18
CA LEU A 31 34.46 3.30 -10.17
C LEU A 31 33.10 2.94 -9.60
N ALA A 32 33.03 2.47 -8.35
CA ALA A 32 31.79 2.16 -7.69
C ALA A 32 30.93 3.40 -7.46
N LEU A 33 31.50 4.51 -7.01
CA LEU A 33 30.79 5.79 -6.87
C LEU A 33 30.20 6.26 -8.19
N ILE A 34 30.98 6.18 -9.28
CA ILE A 34 30.49 6.54 -10.62
C ILE A 34 29.32 5.64 -11.04
N ARG A 35 29.40 4.34 -10.76
CA ARG A 35 28.32 3.36 -11.05
C ARG A 35 27.08 3.63 -10.24
N LEU A 36 27.21 3.94 -8.94
CA LEU A 36 26.09 4.32 -8.06
C LEU A 36 25.38 5.58 -8.55
N LEU A 37 26.14 6.63 -8.89
CA LEU A 37 25.57 7.86 -9.46
C LEU A 37 24.86 7.59 -10.78
N LYS A 38 25.44 6.74 -11.63
CA LYS A 38 24.85 6.36 -12.92
C LYS A 38 23.58 5.54 -12.74
N GLU A 39 23.58 4.60 -11.81
CA GLU A 39 22.40 3.80 -11.42
C GLU A 39 21.27 4.72 -10.96
N ARG A 40 21.52 5.60 -9.99
CA ARG A 40 20.53 6.54 -9.48
C ARG A 40 19.95 7.46 -10.56
N ARG A 41 20.81 8.01 -11.43
CA ARG A 41 20.36 8.84 -12.58
C ARG A 41 19.52 8.02 -13.57
N THR A 42 19.92 6.77 -13.82
CA THR A 42 19.19 5.87 -14.71
C THR A 42 17.81 5.57 -14.16
N ARG A 43 17.69 5.20 -12.87
CA ARG A 43 16.39 5.01 -12.22
C ARG A 43 15.52 6.25 -12.34
N LYS A 44 16.03 7.41 -11.98
CA LYS A 44 15.29 8.66 -12.10
C LYS A 44 14.80 8.91 -13.54
N SER A 45 15.60 8.56 -14.55
CA SER A 45 15.24 8.75 -15.96
C SER A 45 14.21 7.74 -16.49
N LEU A 46 14.08 6.57 -15.82
CA LEU A 46 13.15 5.49 -16.19
C LEU A 46 11.89 5.47 -15.32
N ALA A 47 11.88 6.19 -14.21
CA ALA A 47 10.75 6.25 -13.28
C ALA A 47 9.46 6.68 -14.00
N GLY A 48 8.35 6.01 -13.67
CA GLY A 48 7.03 6.30 -14.25
C GLY A 48 6.81 5.82 -15.68
N LYS A 49 7.83 5.26 -16.34
CA LYS A 49 7.70 4.76 -17.71
C LYS A 49 7.28 3.30 -17.72
N ASP A 50 6.28 2.99 -18.54
CA ASP A 50 5.92 1.62 -18.83
C ASP A 50 6.76 1.08 -20.00
N PHE A 51 7.44 -0.03 -19.78
CA PHE A 51 8.18 -0.77 -20.80
C PHE A 51 7.41 -2.03 -21.26
N GLY A 52 6.21 -2.26 -20.71
CA GLY A 52 5.36 -3.40 -21.02
C GLY A 52 5.87 -4.74 -20.48
N SER A 53 7.19 -4.94 -20.41
CA SER A 53 7.78 -6.20 -19.96
C SER A 53 9.09 -6.00 -19.21
N ARG A 54 9.47 -7.02 -18.39
CA ARG A 54 10.77 -7.11 -17.74
C ARG A 54 11.93 -6.99 -18.73
N ALA A 55 11.84 -7.72 -19.83
CA ALA A 55 12.93 -7.74 -20.82
C ALA A 55 13.19 -6.36 -21.44
N ALA A 56 12.13 -5.62 -21.76
CA ALA A 56 12.26 -4.27 -22.30
C ALA A 56 12.80 -3.28 -21.25
N PHE A 57 12.33 -3.37 -20.00
CA PHE A 57 12.88 -2.58 -18.90
C PHE A 57 14.37 -2.89 -18.68
N GLU A 58 14.74 -4.16 -18.54
CA GLU A 58 16.14 -4.58 -18.34
C GLU A 58 17.04 -4.09 -19.47
N LYS A 59 16.60 -4.17 -20.72
CA LYS A 59 17.34 -3.63 -21.87
C LYS A 59 17.62 -2.14 -21.70
N ALA A 60 16.62 -1.35 -21.32
CA ALA A 60 16.77 0.09 -21.12
C ALA A 60 17.66 0.43 -19.92
N PHE A 61 17.54 -0.32 -18.81
CA PHE A 61 18.30 -0.12 -17.59
C PHE A 61 19.76 -0.53 -17.77
N TYR A 62 20.01 -1.75 -18.26
CA TYR A 62 21.37 -2.28 -18.42
C TYR A 62 22.13 -1.70 -19.62
N ALA A 63 21.48 -0.97 -20.51
CA ALA A 63 22.18 -0.13 -21.50
C ALA A 63 23.04 0.95 -20.83
N ARG A 64 22.74 1.31 -19.59
CA ARG A 64 23.42 2.38 -18.85
C ARG A 64 24.11 1.87 -17.58
N VAL A 65 23.56 0.86 -16.93
CA VAL A 65 24.05 0.28 -15.66
C VAL A 65 24.68 -1.07 -15.94
N PRO A 66 25.97 -1.33 -15.57
CA PRO A 66 26.61 -2.62 -15.83
C PRO A 66 25.90 -3.75 -15.07
N LYS A 67 25.26 -4.68 -15.80
CA LYS A 67 24.46 -5.78 -15.25
C LYS A 67 25.25 -6.63 -14.26
N ARG A 68 26.48 -7.01 -14.62
CA ARG A 68 27.34 -7.84 -13.76
C ARG A 68 27.64 -7.18 -12.41
N TRP A 69 27.92 -5.88 -12.41
CA TRP A 69 28.14 -5.14 -11.17
C TRP A 69 26.83 -5.02 -10.37
N TYR A 70 25.73 -4.65 -11.03
CA TYR A 70 24.45 -4.44 -10.36
C TYR A 70 23.96 -5.71 -9.65
N LEU A 71 23.92 -6.84 -10.36
CA LEU A 71 23.44 -8.12 -9.82
C LEU A 71 24.48 -8.88 -9.00
N GLY A 72 25.77 -8.75 -9.31
CA GLY A 72 26.84 -9.53 -8.68
C GLY A 72 27.57 -8.82 -7.53
N SER A 73 27.34 -7.50 -7.35
CA SER A 73 27.96 -6.74 -6.26
C SER A 73 26.95 -5.85 -5.56
N TYR A 74 26.36 -4.89 -6.26
CA TYR A 74 25.53 -3.85 -5.64
C TYR A 74 24.35 -4.39 -4.84
N LEU A 75 23.54 -5.27 -5.44
CA LEU A 75 22.38 -5.85 -4.73
C LEU A 75 22.77 -6.80 -3.60
N PRO A 76 23.75 -7.72 -3.77
CA PRO A 76 24.30 -8.52 -2.67
C PRO A 76 24.89 -7.68 -1.54
N ASP A 77 25.63 -6.61 -1.88
CA ASP A 77 26.19 -5.70 -0.87
C ASP A 77 25.09 -4.95 -0.09
N MET A 78 24.02 -4.58 -0.77
CA MET A 78 22.85 -4.00 -0.13
C MET A 78 22.20 -4.98 0.85
N ALA A 79 21.99 -6.23 0.46
CA ALA A 79 21.43 -7.27 1.34
C ALA A 79 22.36 -7.56 2.54
N ASP A 80 23.69 -7.58 2.36
CA ASP A 80 24.63 -7.76 3.46
C ASP A 80 24.64 -6.56 4.42
N VAL A 81 24.56 -5.34 3.92
CA VAL A 81 24.43 -4.13 4.74
C VAL A 81 23.12 -4.15 5.53
N LEU A 82 22.02 -4.57 4.91
CA LEU A 82 20.73 -4.73 5.60
C LEU A 82 20.86 -5.71 6.77
N ARG A 83 21.38 -6.92 6.54
CA ARG A 83 21.54 -7.97 7.56
C ARG A 83 22.34 -7.50 8.76
N ARG A 84 23.34 -6.64 8.56
CA ARG A 84 24.25 -6.20 9.63
C ARG A 84 23.78 -4.98 10.40
N HIS A 85 22.94 -4.14 9.80
CA HIS A 85 22.74 -2.79 10.32
C HIS A 85 21.29 -2.33 10.37
N PHE A 86 20.36 -3.14 9.89
CA PHE A 86 18.96 -2.75 9.82
C PHE A 86 18.05 -3.83 10.41
N HIS A 87 16.94 -3.41 10.92
CA HIS A 87 15.92 -4.28 11.51
C HIS A 87 14.54 -3.90 10.97
N PRO A 88 13.60 -4.85 10.90
CA PRO A 88 12.22 -4.52 10.55
C PRO A 88 11.63 -3.56 11.57
N ARG A 89 10.61 -2.85 11.17
CA ARG A 89 9.85 -2.01 12.10
C ARG A 89 9.16 -2.87 13.15
N GLU A 90 9.13 -2.35 14.38
CA GLU A 90 8.48 -3.01 15.50
C GLU A 90 7.00 -3.30 15.21
N GLY A 91 6.52 -4.49 15.57
CA GLY A 91 5.14 -4.93 15.36
C GLY A 91 4.77 -5.27 13.91
N LEU A 92 5.72 -5.27 12.96
CA LEU A 92 5.43 -5.57 11.55
C LEU A 92 4.86 -6.97 11.37
N GLU A 93 5.46 -8.00 11.96
CA GLU A 93 4.99 -9.37 11.78
C GLU A 93 3.61 -9.60 12.38
N ASP A 94 3.34 -9.02 13.55
CA ASP A 94 2.03 -9.09 14.18
C ASP A 94 0.97 -8.39 13.32
N LEU A 95 1.29 -7.22 12.77
CA LEU A 95 0.43 -6.53 11.81
C LEU A 95 0.12 -7.41 10.59
N LEU A 96 1.11 -8.08 10.00
CA LEU A 96 0.91 -8.95 8.85
C LEU A 96 0.03 -10.17 9.19
N ARG A 97 0.21 -10.74 10.39
CA ARG A 97 -0.66 -11.83 10.90
C ARG A 97 -2.10 -11.35 11.12
N ASP A 98 -2.28 -10.17 11.71
CA ASP A 98 -3.60 -9.56 11.94
C ASP A 98 -4.33 -9.29 10.61
N LEU A 99 -3.64 -8.72 9.62
CA LEU A 99 -4.17 -8.49 8.27
C LEU A 99 -4.62 -9.81 7.62
N ARG A 100 -3.79 -10.85 7.68
CA ARG A 100 -4.12 -12.17 7.14
C ARG A 100 -5.31 -12.80 7.87
N ALA A 101 -5.36 -12.72 9.20
CA ALA A 101 -6.47 -13.25 10.00
C ALA A 101 -7.79 -12.56 9.65
N ALA A 102 -7.75 -11.28 9.29
CA ALA A 102 -8.91 -10.51 8.81
C ALA A 102 -9.24 -10.76 7.32
N GLY A 103 -8.53 -11.69 6.65
CA GLY A 103 -8.77 -12.05 5.26
C GLY A 103 -8.30 -11.02 4.25
N LEU A 104 -7.39 -10.10 4.64
CA LEU A 104 -6.78 -9.17 3.70
C LEU A 104 -5.55 -9.81 3.03
N ARG A 105 -5.37 -9.51 1.75
CA ARG A 105 -4.14 -9.84 1.03
C ARG A 105 -3.04 -8.86 1.38
N THR A 106 -1.80 -9.36 1.45
CA THR A 106 -0.63 -8.53 1.71
C THR A 106 0.42 -8.72 0.64
N ALA A 107 1.09 -7.64 0.24
CA ALA A 107 2.18 -7.72 -0.73
C ALA A 107 3.30 -6.72 -0.42
N VAL A 108 4.50 -7.05 -0.91
CA VAL A 108 5.62 -6.11 -1.02
C VAL A 108 5.81 -5.72 -2.47
N PHE A 109 5.96 -4.43 -2.73
CA PHE A 109 6.22 -3.87 -4.04
C PHE A 109 7.38 -2.86 -3.97
N SER A 110 8.57 -3.27 -4.37
CA SER A 110 9.80 -2.47 -4.31
C SER A 110 10.30 -2.08 -5.70
N ASP A 111 10.93 -0.93 -5.80
CA ASP A 111 11.63 -0.50 -7.02
C ASP A 111 12.94 -1.25 -7.27
N TYR A 112 13.52 -1.83 -6.21
CA TYR A 112 14.76 -2.60 -6.33
C TYR A 112 14.48 -4.08 -6.43
N GLY A 113 15.28 -4.79 -7.21
CA GLY A 113 15.30 -6.25 -7.20
C GLY A 113 15.83 -6.83 -5.89
N PHE A 114 15.97 -8.15 -5.83
CA PHE A 114 16.41 -8.87 -4.63
C PHE A 114 15.46 -8.67 -3.44
N VAL A 115 14.17 -8.58 -3.70
CA VAL A 115 13.18 -8.29 -2.64
C VAL A 115 13.17 -9.41 -1.60
N ARG A 116 13.19 -10.67 -2.03
CA ARG A 116 13.20 -11.82 -1.11
C ARG A 116 14.48 -11.88 -0.28
N GLU A 117 15.63 -11.64 -0.90
CA GLU A 117 16.93 -11.60 -0.23
C GLU A 117 17.04 -10.45 0.76
N LYS A 118 16.38 -9.32 0.48
CA LYS A 118 16.28 -8.19 1.41
C LYS A 118 15.37 -8.51 2.60
N LEU A 119 14.21 -9.15 2.37
CA LEU A 119 13.33 -9.61 3.44
C LEU A 119 14.06 -10.58 4.37
N ASP A 120 14.75 -11.58 3.79
CA ASP A 120 15.61 -12.53 4.54
C ASP A 120 16.70 -11.80 5.33
N ALA A 121 17.39 -10.85 4.69
CA ALA A 121 18.44 -10.07 5.33
C ALA A 121 17.93 -9.24 6.52
N LEU A 122 16.68 -8.81 6.49
CA LEU A 122 16.00 -8.08 7.56
C LEU A 122 15.38 -9.02 8.61
N GLY A 123 15.36 -10.35 8.38
CA GLY A 123 14.67 -11.31 9.23
C GLY A 123 13.14 -11.25 9.13
N ILE A 124 12.60 -10.75 8.01
CA ILE A 124 11.15 -10.70 7.76
C ILE A 124 10.72 -11.99 7.07
N ASP A 125 9.75 -12.69 7.66
CA ASP A 125 9.19 -13.91 7.06
C ASP A 125 8.41 -13.58 5.77
N ALA A 126 9.01 -13.96 4.63
CA ALA A 126 8.43 -13.74 3.31
C ALA A 126 7.11 -14.49 3.09
N THR A 127 6.80 -15.52 3.89
CA THR A 127 5.55 -16.31 3.79
C THR A 127 4.34 -15.55 4.33
N LEU A 128 4.56 -14.45 5.05
CA LEU A 128 3.51 -13.56 5.52
C LEU A 128 2.91 -12.70 4.41
N PHE A 129 3.55 -12.65 3.23
CA PHE A 129 3.04 -11.91 2.07
C PHE A 129 2.43 -12.86 1.03
N ASP A 130 1.28 -12.50 0.48
CA ASP A 130 0.65 -13.20 -0.64
C ASP A 130 1.36 -12.91 -1.96
N GLY A 131 2.03 -11.75 -2.07
CA GLY A 131 2.78 -11.35 -3.25
C GLY A 131 4.07 -10.59 -2.93
N ILE A 132 5.13 -10.84 -3.70
CA ILE A 132 6.42 -10.14 -3.58
C ILE A 132 6.84 -9.73 -4.98
N TYR A 133 6.89 -8.42 -5.22
CA TYR A 133 7.10 -7.84 -6.54
C TYR A 133 8.27 -6.86 -6.53
N ASP A 134 9.09 -6.94 -7.56
CA ASP A 134 9.99 -5.85 -7.95
C ASP A 134 9.44 -5.14 -9.19
N ALA A 135 9.57 -3.82 -9.23
CA ALA A 135 9.03 -2.99 -10.29
C ALA A 135 9.60 -3.33 -11.67
N ALA A 136 10.86 -3.78 -11.73
CA ALA A 136 11.51 -4.21 -12.97
C ALA A 136 10.81 -5.43 -13.57
N SER A 137 10.39 -6.40 -12.74
CA SER A 137 9.67 -7.60 -13.19
C SER A 137 8.28 -7.27 -13.77
N LEU A 138 7.69 -6.18 -13.31
CA LEU A 138 6.39 -5.67 -13.79
C LEU A 138 6.51 -4.79 -15.04
N GLY A 139 7.75 -4.41 -15.43
CA GLY A 139 8.02 -3.64 -16.62
C GLY A 139 8.10 -2.13 -16.42
N GLY A 140 8.13 -1.61 -15.19
CA GLY A 140 8.26 -0.17 -14.95
C GLY A 140 8.48 0.18 -13.47
N LEU A 141 9.35 1.17 -13.22
CA LEU A 141 9.59 1.69 -11.87
C LEU A 141 8.45 2.60 -11.42
N LYS A 142 8.18 2.62 -10.13
CA LYS A 142 7.23 3.59 -9.54
C LYS A 142 7.60 5.03 -9.97
N PRO A 143 6.62 5.88 -10.29
CA PRO A 143 5.18 5.72 -10.18
C PRO A 143 4.48 5.13 -11.44
N CYS A 144 5.08 4.17 -12.14
CA CYS A 144 4.47 3.55 -13.33
C CYS A 144 3.12 2.93 -12.99
N ARG A 145 2.03 3.52 -13.46
CA ARG A 145 0.64 3.13 -13.19
C ARG A 145 0.40 1.64 -13.49
N GLU A 146 0.88 1.17 -14.62
CA GLU A 146 0.69 -0.21 -15.09
C GLU A 146 1.29 -1.23 -14.12
N SER A 147 2.39 -0.89 -13.45
CA SER A 147 3.01 -1.76 -12.45
C SER A 147 2.11 -1.91 -11.20
N PHE A 148 1.47 -0.83 -10.74
CA PHE A 148 0.49 -0.90 -9.63
C PHE A 148 -0.73 -1.74 -10.02
N LEU A 149 -1.28 -1.55 -11.22
CA LEU A 149 -2.41 -2.33 -11.71
C LEU A 149 -2.10 -3.83 -11.78
N LYS A 150 -0.90 -4.21 -12.26
CA LYS A 150 -0.44 -5.60 -12.28
C LYS A 150 -0.33 -6.21 -10.89
N VAL A 151 0.08 -5.42 -9.88
CA VAL A 151 0.11 -5.88 -8.48
C VAL A 151 -1.31 -6.14 -7.96
N ALA A 152 -2.26 -5.22 -8.17
CA ALA A 152 -3.64 -5.41 -7.77
C ALA A 152 -4.28 -6.63 -8.42
N ASP A 153 -4.09 -6.77 -9.74
CA ASP A 153 -4.58 -7.92 -10.52
C ASP A 153 -4.02 -9.24 -9.99
N SER A 154 -2.72 -9.29 -9.72
CA SER A 154 -2.06 -10.49 -9.16
C SER A 154 -2.57 -10.86 -7.76
N LEU A 155 -3.08 -9.90 -7.00
CA LEU A 155 -3.71 -10.12 -5.69
C LEU A 155 -5.22 -10.44 -5.80
N GLY A 156 -5.79 -10.37 -7.00
CA GLY A 156 -7.23 -10.60 -7.25
C GLY A 156 -8.11 -9.52 -6.63
N VAL A 157 -7.66 -8.27 -6.62
CA VAL A 157 -8.41 -7.11 -6.08
C VAL A 157 -8.51 -6.00 -7.12
N ARG A 158 -9.57 -5.21 -7.03
CA ARG A 158 -9.69 -3.98 -7.81
C ARG A 158 -8.79 -2.89 -7.20
N PRO A 159 -8.26 -1.95 -7.99
CA PRO A 159 -7.38 -0.90 -7.46
C PRO A 159 -7.98 -0.13 -6.27
N GLU A 160 -9.25 0.22 -6.31
CA GLU A 160 -9.94 0.93 -5.22
C GLU A 160 -10.12 0.09 -3.94
N GLU A 161 -9.87 -1.22 -4.00
CA GLU A 161 -9.86 -2.14 -2.86
C GLU A 161 -8.45 -2.32 -2.28
N ALA A 162 -7.43 -1.73 -2.92
CA ALA A 162 -6.04 -1.79 -2.48
C ALA A 162 -5.65 -0.51 -1.72
N LEU A 163 -4.83 -0.69 -0.69
CA LEU A 163 -4.14 0.36 0.05
C LEU A 163 -2.64 0.21 -0.19
N MET A 164 -2.01 1.19 -0.80
CA MET A 164 -0.56 1.31 -0.87
C MET A 164 -0.03 2.03 0.38
N VAL A 165 1.01 1.51 0.97
CA VAL A 165 1.72 2.06 2.13
C VAL A 165 3.18 2.25 1.72
N GLY A 166 3.69 3.47 1.80
CA GLY A 166 5.03 3.81 1.33
C GLY A 166 5.61 5.04 2.01
N ASP A 167 6.93 5.24 1.88
CA ASP A 167 7.64 6.38 2.46
C ASP A 167 7.84 7.55 1.46
N ARG A 168 7.35 7.40 0.22
CA ARG A 168 7.54 8.40 -0.84
C ARG A 168 6.25 8.78 -1.52
N THR A 169 5.85 10.04 -1.37
CA THR A 169 4.65 10.58 -2.02
C THR A 169 4.80 10.71 -3.53
N ASP A 170 6.03 10.99 -4.04
CA ASP A 170 6.33 11.20 -5.46
C ASP A 170 6.37 9.90 -6.30
N THR A 171 6.55 8.76 -5.66
CA THR A 171 6.60 7.45 -6.32
C THR A 171 5.46 6.53 -5.87
N ASP A 172 5.40 6.19 -4.59
CA ASP A 172 4.39 5.29 -4.04
C ASP A 172 3.00 5.95 -4.05
N GLY A 173 2.92 7.18 -3.51
CA GLY A 173 1.68 7.93 -3.42
C GLY A 173 1.11 8.25 -4.79
N ARG A 174 1.92 8.87 -5.64
CA ARG A 174 1.49 9.22 -7.01
C ARG A 174 1.07 8.00 -7.81
N GLY A 175 1.88 6.92 -7.82
CA GLY A 175 1.56 5.72 -8.58
C GLY A 175 0.30 5.03 -8.07
N ALA A 176 0.09 4.99 -6.75
CA ALA A 176 -1.13 4.45 -6.14
C ALA A 176 -2.37 5.25 -6.56
N LEU A 177 -2.34 6.58 -6.39
CA LEU A 177 -3.47 7.46 -6.71
C LEU A 177 -3.78 7.46 -8.22
N ASP A 178 -2.77 7.54 -9.08
CA ASP A 178 -2.92 7.46 -10.54
C ASP A 178 -3.52 6.11 -10.99
N SER A 179 -3.39 5.07 -10.16
CA SER A 179 -3.95 3.73 -10.40
C SER A 179 -5.34 3.53 -9.80
N GLY A 180 -5.86 4.50 -9.04
CA GLY A 180 -7.13 4.40 -8.32
C GLY A 180 -7.03 3.69 -6.97
N MET A 181 -5.83 3.43 -6.46
CA MET A 181 -5.60 2.90 -5.12
C MET A 181 -5.64 4.01 -4.08
N ARG A 182 -5.86 3.64 -2.82
CA ARG A 182 -5.62 4.53 -1.68
C ARG A 182 -4.16 4.50 -1.29
N PHE A 183 -3.71 5.55 -0.62
CA PHE A 183 -2.33 5.67 -0.17
C PHE A 183 -2.25 6.18 1.26
N ILE A 184 -1.30 5.63 2.03
CA ILE A 184 -0.86 6.17 3.32
C ILE A 184 0.65 6.35 3.26
N HIS A 185 1.10 7.57 3.55
CA HIS A 185 2.51 7.91 3.67
C HIS A 185 3.04 7.55 5.06
N ILE A 186 4.09 6.74 5.12
CA ILE A 186 4.83 6.48 6.35
C ILE A 186 5.90 7.56 6.51
N SER A 187 5.65 8.48 7.42
CA SER A 187 6.51 9.64 7.65
C SER A 187 7.35 9.49 8.91
N HIS A 188 8.59 9.95 8.86
CA HIS A 188 9.46 10.14 10.03
C HIS A 188 9.39 11.59 10.59
N ALA A 189 8.74 12.49 9.86
CA ALA A 189 8.58 13.89 10.20
C ALA A 189 7.09 14.23 10.39
N PRO A 190 6.77 15.30 11.13
CA PRO A 190 5.42 15.83 11.18
C PRO A 190 4.87 16.04 9.76
N ALA A 191 3.58 15.79 9.58
CA ALA A 191 2.91 15.93 8.30
C ALA A 191 3.22 17.27 7.63
N SER A 192 3.61 17.22 6.35
CA SER A 192 3.61 18.42 5.52
C SER A 192 2.15 18.72 5.15
N PRO A 193 1.64 19.92 5.39
CA PRO A 193 0.20 20.19 5.43
C PRO A 193 -0.55 20.12 4.10
N ASP A 194 0.10 19.87 2.94
CA ASP A 194 -0.48 20.40 1.70
C ASP A 194 -0.57 19.46 0.50
N ASP A 195 -0.29 18.15 0.65
CA ASP A 195 -0.38 17.22 -0.49
C ASP A 195 -1.67 16.38 -0.52
N GLY A 196 -2.56 16.57 0.46
CA GLY A 196 -3.85 15.87 0.54
C GLY A 196 -3.74 14.37 0.86
N MET A 197 -2.55 13.87 1.21
CA MET A 197 -2.31 12.48 1.54
C MET A 197 -2.26 12.27 3.06
N PRO A 198 -2.77 11.14 3.60
CA PRO A 198 -2.58 10.80 5.01
C PRO A 198 -1.11 10.52 5.29
N HIS A 199 -0.52 11.24 6.26
CA HIS A 199 0.84 11.06 6.77
C HIS A 199 0.78 10.51 8.17
N LEU A 200 1.31 9.32 8.39
CA LEU A 200 1.30 8.66 9.70
C LEU A 200 2.72 8.21 10.07
N GLY A 201 3.05 8.31 11.35
CA GLY A 201 4.15 7.56 11.91
C GLY A 201 3.83 6.06 11.90
N TRP A 202 4.87 5.20 11.98
CA TRP A 202 4.65 3.76 11.90
C TRP A 202 3.70 3.23 12.99
N GLY A 203 3.84 3.68 14.23
CA GLY A 203 2.95 3.28 15.34
C GLY A 203 1.51 3.78 15.13
N GLU A 204 1.35 5.00 14.62
CA GLU A 204 0.03 5.55 14.28
C GLU A 204 -0.63 4.75 13.15
N PHE A 205 0.14 4.34 12.14
CA PHE A 205 -0.33 3.49 11.07
C PHE A 205 -0.82 2.12 11.59
N ILE A 206 -0.05 1.46 12.47
CA ILE A 206 -0.49 0.19 13.10
C ILE A 206 -1.83 0.38 13.83
N ASN A 207 -1.93 1.43 14.65
CA ASN A 207 -3.17 1.71 15.40
C ASN A 207 -4.34 2.00 14.46
N HIS A 208 -4.11 2.78 13.40
CA HIS A 208 -5.12 3.07 12.38
C HIS A 208 -5.64 1.79 11.71
N ILE A 209 -4.75 0.87 11.33
CA ILE A 209 -5.15 -0.41 10.73
C ILE A 209 -5.92 -1.26 11.73
N LYS A 210 -5.45 -1.38 12.98
CA LYS A 210 -6.13 -2.16 14.03
C LYS A 210 -7.55 -1.66 14.27
N THR A 211 -7.75 -0.35 14.35
CA THR A 211 -9.10 0.25 14.46
C THR A 211 -9.98 -0.16 13.27
N GLN A 212 -9.48 -0.03 12.04
CA GLN A 212 -10.23 -0.42 10.85
C GLN A 212 -10.60 -1.92 10.82
N LEU A 213 -9.73 -2.79 11.36
CA LEU A 213 -10.00 -4.22 11.46
C LEU A 213 -11.09 -4.51 12.51
N THR A 214 -11.09 -3.81 13.63
CA THR A 214 -12.12 -3.92 14.68
C THR A 214 -13.48 -3.49 14.15
N ASP A 215 -13.58 -2.31 13.52
CA ASP A 215 -14.81 -1.79 12.92
C ASP A 215 -15.37 -2.77 11.85
N ARG A 216 -14.48 -3.38 11.08
CA ARG A 216 -14.85 -4.38 10.09
C ARG A 216 -15.45 -5.62 10.73
N TYR A 217 -14.85 -6.12 11.82
CA TYR A 217 -15.33 -7.28 12.56
C TYR A 217 -16.73 -7.02 13.12
N GLU A 218 -16.93 -5.87 13.78
CA GLU A 218 -18.22 -5.47 14.34
C GLU A 218 -19.31 -5.36 13.27
N THR A 219 -19.02 -4.71 12.14
CA THR A 219 -19.96 -4.57 11.01
C THR A 219 -20.36 -5.91 10.41
N THR A 220 -19.45 -6.89 10.41
CA THR A 220 -19.71 -8.22 9.81
C THR A 220 -20.48 -9.14 10.77
N HIS A 221 -20.24 -9.03 12.07
CA HIS A 221 -20.82 -9.94 13.08
C HIS A 221 -22.00 -9.31 13.84
N HIS A 222 -22.12 -8.00 13.85
CA HIS A 222 -23.20 -7.25 14.46
C HIS A 222 -23.70 -6.15 13.50
N PRO A 223 -24.41 -6.54 12.42
CA PRO A 223 -24.94 -5.54 11.50
C PRO A 223 -25.90 -4.61 12.27
N PRO A 224 -25.86 -3.30 12.01
CA PRO A 224 -26.77 -2.36 12.68
C PRO A 224 -28.21 -2.80 12.41
N LEU A 225 -29.03 -2.86 13.47
CA LEU A 225 -30.45 -3.19 13.37
C LEU A 225 -31.09 -2.25 12.35
N SER A 226 -31.68 -2.80 11.31
CA SER A 226 -32.39 -2.05 10.30
C SER A 226 -33.52 -1.23 10.97
N ARG A 227 -33.49 0.07 10.80
CA ARG A 227 -34.54 1.02 11.28
C ARG A 227 -35.82 0.95 10.42
N ASP A 228 -36.15 -0.18 9.87
CA ASP A 228 -37.39 -0.34 9.13
C ASP A 228 -38.27 -1.37 9.81
N THR A 229 -39.16 -0.90 10.64
CA THR A 229 -40.56 -1.33 10.80
C THR A 229 -41.18 -0.65 12.03
N VAL A 230 -41.36 0.67 12.00
CA VAL A 230 -42.52 1.22 12.68
C VAL A 230 -43.60 1.28 11.63
N ARG A 231 -44.31 0.17 11.44
CA ARG A 231 -45.64 0.23 10.81
C ARG A 231 -46.53 0.94 11.79
N ASP A 232 -46.92 2.14 11.40
CA ASP A 232 -48.03 2.90 12.00
C ASP A 232 -49.31 2.06 11.81
N ASP A 233 -49.67 1.27 12.82
CA ASP A 233 -50.94 0.59 12.89
C ASP A 233 -51.99 1.60 13.35
N GLY A 234 -52.44 2.36 12.34
CA GLY A 234 -53.57 3.29 12.51
C GLY A 234 -54.84 2.52 12.88
N SER A 235 -55.05 2.30 14.18
CA SER A 235 -56.31 1.81 14.73
C SER A 235 -57.43 2.85 14.43
N ARG A 236 -58.30 2.45 13.50
CA ARG A 236 -59.58 3.10 13.24
C ARG A 236 -60.42 3.04 14.53
N GLY A 237 -60.72 4.20 15.11
CA GLY A 237 -61.73 4.35 16.17
C GLY A 237 -63.18 4.12 15.60
N PRO A 238 -64.11 3.69 16.49
CA PRO A 238 -65.42 3.25 16.02
C PRO A 238 -66.33 4.42 15.61
N GLU A 239 -67.06 4.18 14.50
CA GLU A 239 -68.15 5.01 14.00
C GLU A 239 -69.27 5.18 15.07
N ARG A 240 -69.74 6.41 15.28
CA ARG A 240 -70.99 6.68 15.99
C ARG A 240 -72.14 6.80 14.98
N PRO A 241 -73.34 6.24 15.29
CA PRO A 241 -74.46 6.26 14.40
C PRO A 241 -75.15 7.60 14.33
N ASP A 242 -75.65 7.89 13.15
CA ASP A 242 -76.50 8.92 12.66
C ASP A 242 -77.84 9.05 13.43
N HIS A 243 -78.19 10.19 13.85
CA HIS A 243 -79.60 10.54 14.17
C HIS A 243 -79.98 11.79 13.36
N SER A 244 -80.85 11.47 12.40
CA SER A 244 -81.77 12.40 11.71
C SER A 244 -82.57 13.28 12.64
N ASP A 245 -82.79 14.56 12.30
CA ASP A 245 -84.13 15.12 12.13
C ASP A 245 -84.01 16.58 11.54
N SER A 246 -84.53 16.67 10.42
CA SER A 246 -85.71 17.36 9.86
C SER A 246 -85.93 18.77 10.28
N ALA A 247 -86.35 19.47 9.27
CA ALA A 247 -87.19 20.72 9.21
C ALA A 247 -86.44 22.04 9.24
N GLY A 248 -86.55 22.84 8.24
CA GLY A 248 -87.69 23.54 7.73
C GLY A 248 -87.24 24.88 7.25
N SER A 249 -87.59 25.12 6.01
CA SER A 249 -88.32 26.25 5.48
C SER A 249 -87.79 27.72 5.52
N THR A 250 -87.70 28.25 4.32
CA THR A 250 -88.27 29.55 3.89
C THR A 250 -87.43 30.80 4.26
N LEU A 251 -86.87 31.44 3.37
CA LEU A 251 -87.15 32.52 2.47
C LEU A 251 -85.98 32.88 1.60
#